data_a34189554a60c8c34bf8d612b2c25a0a
#
_entry.id   a34189554a60c8c34bf8d612b2c25a0a
#
_cell.length_a   1.000
_cell.length_b   1.000
_cell.length_c   1.000
_cell.angle_alpha   90.00
_cell.angle_beta   90.00
_cell.angle_gamma   90.00
#
_symmetry.space_group_name_H-M   'P 1'
#
loop_
_entity.id
_entity.type
_entity.pdbx_description
1 polymer ?
#
loop_
_entity_poly.entity_id
_entity_poly.type
_entity_poly.pdbx_seq_one_letter_code
_entity_poly.pdbx_strand_id
1 'polypeptide(L)'
;MITLDRQEGLWKITLNRPEKANALTAAMLRELAEIAEAARQARGLIITGAGGVFSAGGDLDEMTDGLATSALWERLSTAIAAVPGLSIAALNGTLAGGAMGMALACDIRLAVPQAKFFYPVMKRGFLPQPSDPLRMSALIGPARTKLILMGGQKLTAQEALQFGLIERVLQPEDLLLNAENIASDTIAASPEIARGIRTLCG
;
A
#
# COMPACT_ATOMS: atom_id res chain seq x y z
N MET A 1 -6.34 -0.19 16.54
CA MET A 1 -6.76 -0.14 15.11
C MET A 1 -5.64 -0.51 14.15
N ILE A 2 -4.39 -0.44 14.57
CA ILE A 2 -3.22 -0.96 13.84
C ILE A 2 -2.60 -2.06 14.69
N THR A 3 -2.26 -3.19 14.07
CA THR A 3 -1.49 -4.25 14.73
C THR A 3 -0.13 -4.31 14.07
N LEU A 4 0.92 -4.34 14.86
CA LEU A 4 2.30 -4.47 14.42
C LEU A 4 2.91 -5.75 15.02
N ASP A 5 3.30 -6.67 14.15
CA ASP A 5 4.08 -7.85 14.47
C ASP A 5 5.52 -7.64 14.00
N ARG A 6 6.51 -7.96 14.87
CA ARG A 6 7.94 -7.78 14.59
C ARG A 6 8.65 -9.11 14.84
N GLN A 7 9.00 -9.80 13.77
CA GLN A 7 9.69 -11.09 13.85
C GLN A 7 10.97 -11.05 13.01
N GLU A 8 12.12 -11.39 13.61
CA GLU A 8 13.40 -11.65 12.92
C GLU A 8 13.75 -10.71 11.74
N GLY A 9 13.48 -9.42 11.89
CA GLY A 9 13.72 -8.42 10.84
C GLY A 9 12.55 -8.20 9.88
N LEU A 10 11.49 -9.00 9.93
CA LEU A 10 10.25 -8.78 9.21
C LEU A 10 9.24 -8.04 10.09
N TRP A 11 8.75 -6.90 9.60
CA TRP A 11 7.66 -6.19 10.23
C TRP A 11 6.39 -6.37 9.44
N LYS A 12 5.31 -6.77 10.11
CA LYS A 12 4.00 -6.94 9.51
C LYS A 12 3.00 -5.97 10.15
N ILE A 13 2.50 -5.05 9.35
CA ILE A 13 1.45 -4.09 9.72
C ILE A 13 0.11 -4.65 9.26
N THR A 14 -0.87 -4.72 10.16
CA THR A 14 -2.25 -5.06 9.82
C THR A 14 -3.17 -3.90 10.15
N LEU A 15 -3.86 -3.37 9.15
CA LEU A 15 -4.97 -2.45 9.34
C LEU A 15 -6.12 -3.24 9.98
N ASN A 16 -6.47 -2.93 11.21
CA ASN A 16 -7.40 -3.73 12.02
C ASN A 16 -8.60 -2.89 12.50
N ARG A 17 -9.41 -2.49 11.51
CA ARG A 17 -10.69 -1.80 11.69
C ARG A 17 -11.71 -2.35 10.67
N PRO A 18 -11.91 -3.70 10.63
CA PRO A 18 -12.68 -4.34 9.56
C PRO A 18 -14.17 -3.91 9.54
N GLU A 19 -14.76 -3.53 10.68
CA GLU A 19 -16.12 -3.02 10.81
C GLU A 19 -16.35 -1.68 10.08
N LYS A 20 -15.29 -0.95 9.79
CA LYS A 20 -15.27 0.28 8.96
C LYS A 20 -14.50 0.07 7.65
N ALA A 21 -14.39 -1.18 7.16
CA ALA A 21 -13.65 -1.55 5.96
C ALA A 21 -12.21 -0.99 5.95
N ASN A 22 -11.55 -0.96 7.11
CA ASN A 22 -10.22 -0.43 7.33
C ASN A 22 -10.05 1.03 6.83
N ALA A 23 -11.11 1.85 6.92
CA ALA A 23 -11.03 3.27 6.65
C ALA A 23 -10.07 3.95 7.63
N LEU A 24 -9.21 4.82 7.12
CA LEU A 24 -8.08 5.41 7.83
C LEU A 24 -8.46 6.75 8.44
N THR A 25 -8.27 6.88 9.74
CA THR A 25 -8.36 8.14 10.48
C THR A 25 -7.03 8.89 10.48
N ALA A 26 -7.01 10.16 10.86
CA ALA A 26 -5.79 10.92 11.06
C ALA A 26 -4.87 10.28 12.12
N ALA A 27 -5.47 9.71 13.18
CA ALA A 27 -4.73 8.98 14.20
C ALA A 27 -4.05 7.72 13.63
N MET A 28 -4.76 6.93 12.82
CA MET A 28 -4.20 5.76 12.16
C MET A 28 -3.09 6.13 11.17
N LEU A 29 -3.28 7.19 10.37
CA LEU A 29 -2.25 7.65 9.44
C LEU A 29 -0.97 8.08 10.16
N ARG A 30 -1.11 8.76 11.30
CA ARG A 30 0.04 9.17 12.12
C ARG A 30 0.77 7.95 12.69
N GLU A 31 0.04 7.02 13.30
CA GLU A 31 0.59 5.78 13.85
C GLU A 31 1.29 4.96 12.76
N LEU A 32 0.68 4.79 11.58
CA LEU A 32 1.27 4.09 10.44
C LEU A 32 2.55 4.76 9.94
N ALA A 33 2.56 6.10 9.86
CA ALA A 33 3.75 6.84 9.45
C ALA A 33 4.90 6.65 10.46
N GLU A 34 4.62 6.73 11.76
CA GLU A 34 5.59 6.50 12.82
C GLU A 34 6.15 5.07 12.78
N ILE A 35 5.30 4.06 12.56
CA ILE A 35 5.74 2.67 12.39
C ILE A 35 6.62 2.54 11.14
N ALA A 36 6.22 3.12 10.01
CA ALA A 36 7.00 3.04 8.77
C ALA A 36 8.36 3.77 8.89
N GLU A 37 8.40 4.91 9.57
CA GLU A 37 9.64 5.64 9.87
C GLU A 37 10.58 4.81 10.77
N ALA A 38 10.02 4.10 11.76
CA ALA A 38 10.78 3.19 12.60
C ALA A 38 11.23 1.90 11.85
N ALA A 39 10.51 1.50 10.80
CA ALA A 39 10.83 0.33 9.98
C ALA A 39 12.14 0.48 9.16
N ARG A 40 12.85 1.59 9.27
CA ARG A 40 14.24 1.73 8.78
C ARG A 40 15.20 0.70 9.40
N GLN A 41 14.80 0.05 10.49
CA GLN A 41 15.53 -1.06 11.12
C GLN A 41 15.07 -2.43 10.59
N ALA A 42 13.95 -2.48 9.89
CA ALA A 42 13.41 -3.71 9.33
C ALA A 42 14.15 -4.12 8.05
N ARG A 43 14.21 -5.43 7.82
CA ARG A 43 14.75 -6.02 6.58
C ARG A 43 13.65 -6.33 5.57
N GLY A 44 12.42 -6.42 6.03
CA GLY A 44 11.21 -6.54 5.23
C GLY A 44 10.02 -5.87 5.93
N LEU A 45 9.11 -5.35 5.14
CA LEU A 45 7.85 -4.77 5.60
C LEU A 45 6.70 -5.37 4.80
N ILE A 46 5.71 -5.94 5.48
CA ILE A 46 4.45 -6.37 4.87
C ILE A 46 3.33 -5.51 5.44
N ILE A 47 2.46 -5.01 4.58
CA ILE A 47 1.25 -4.27 4.97
C ILE A 47 0.04 -5.03 4.44
N THR A 48 -0.92 -5.32 5.33
CA THR A 48 -2.18 -6.01 4.99
C THR A 48 -3.36 -5.43 5.77
N GLY A 49 -4.57 -5.90 5.50
CA GLY A 49 -5.78 -5.54 6.23
C GLY A 49 -6.43 -6.74 6.92
N ALA A 50 -7.14 -6.53 8.00
CA ALA A 50 -8.02 -7.51 8.60
C ALA A 50 -9.35 -7.58 7.84
N GLY A 51 -9.96 -8.76 7.78
CA GLY A 51 -11.25 -8.98 7.09
C GLY A 51 -11.11 -9.04 5.57
N GLY A 52 -12.17 -8.65 4.85
CA GLY A 52 -12.27 -8.79 3.39
C GLY A 52 -11.91 -7.53 2.59
N VAL A 53 -11.39 -6.48 3.22
CA VAL A 53 -11.03 -5.21 2.57
C VAL A 53 -9.64 -4.81 3.06
N PHE A 54 -8.76 -4.42 2.14
CA PHE A 54 -7.47 -3.87 2.54
C PHE A 54 -7.69 -2.50 3.19
N SER A 55 -8.26 -1.54 2.46
CA SER A 55 -8.70 -0.25 3.00
C SER A 55 -9.67 0.46 2.05
N ALA A 56 -10.74 1.02 2.60
CA ALA A 56 -11.68 1.87 1.88
C ALA A 56 -11.17 3.30 1.64
N GLY A 57 -9.97 3.63 2.10
CA GLY A 57 -9.42 4.99 2.04
C GLY A 57 -9.62 5.76 3.34
N GLY A 58 -9.81 7.08 3.24
CA GLY A 58 -10.03 7.92 4.43
C GLY A 58 -11.39 7.69 5.08
N ASP A 59 -11.41 7.81 6.40
CA ASP A 59 -12.64 7.81 7.19
C ASP A 59 -13.54 8.97 6.73
N LEU A 60 -14.81 8.67 6.44
CA LEU A 60 -15.72 9.63 5.81
C LEU A 60 -15.99 10.86 6.68
N ASP A 61 -16.10 10.67 7.98
CA ASP A 61 -16.36 11.76 8.91
C ASP A 61 -15.16 12.71 8.96
N GLU A 62 -13.94 12.17 9.05
CA GLU A 62 -12.71 12.96 9.05
C GLU A 62 -12.34 13.54 7.68
N MET A 63 -12.81 12.94 6.57
CA MET A 63 -12.60 13.50 5.23
C MET A 63 -13.24 14.87 5.06
N THR A 64 -14.39 15.13 5.71
CA THR A 64 -15.03 16.45 5.74
C THR A 64 -14.27 17.44 6.60
N ASP A 65 -13.51 16.96 7.59
CA ASP A 65 -12.73 17.76 8.53
C ASP A 65 -11.27 17.98 8.09
N GLY A 66 -10.99 17.84 6.78
CA GLY A 66 -9.70 18.16 6.18
C GLY A 66 -8.74 16.98 6.00
N LEU A 67 -9.12 15.76 6.39
CA LEU A 67 -8.26 14.58 6.19
C LEU A 67 -7.93 14.37 4.70
N ALA A 68 -8.83 14.74 3.79
CA ALA A 68 -8.66 14.58 2.34
C ALA A 68 -7.38 15.25 1.81
N THR A 69 -7.00 16.38 2.39
CA THR A 69 -5.84 17.18 1.98
C THR A 69 -4.69 17.16 3.02
N SER A 70 -4.77 16.25 3.99
CA SER A 70 -3.79 16.15 5.05
C SER A 70 -2.43 15.68 4.54
N ALA A 71 -1.36 16.34 4.97
CA ALA A 71 0.02 15.94 4.70
C ALA A 71 0.39 14.55 5.30
N LEU A 72 -0.45 13.99 6.18
CA LEU A 72 -0.22 12.66 6.76
C LEU A 72 -0.19 11.55 5.71
N TRP A 73 -0.96 11.66 4.63
CA TRP A 73 -0.94 10.71 3.53
C TRP A 73 0.43 10.63 2.85
N GLU A 74 0.97 11.79 2.49
CA GLU A 74 2.28 11.89 1.84
C GLU A 74 3.40 11.48 2.80
N ARG A 75 3.33 11.88 4.09
CA ARG A 75 4.27 11.44 5.13
C ARG A 75 4.32 9.92 5.21
N LEU A 76 3.16 9.26 5.28
CA LEU A 76 3.07 7.80 5.35
C LEU A 76 3.67 7.14 4.10
N SER A 77 3.25 7.55 2.90
CA SER A 77 3.74 6.93 1.67
C SER A 77 5.23 7.16 1.46
N THR A 78 5.74 8.33 1.84
CA THR A 78 7.19 8.62 1.81
C THR A 78 7.96 7.76 2.81
N ALA A 79 7.42 7.55 4.02
CA ALA A 79 8.05 6.70 5.01
C ALA A 79 8.13 5.23 4.55
N ILE A 80 7.06 4.71 3.92
CA ILE A 80 7.04 3.36 3.34
C ILE A 80 8.08 3.24 2.22
N ALA A 81 8.13 4.19 1.29
CA ALA A 81 9.10 4.19 0.20
C ALA A 81 10.56 4.26 0.67
N ALA A 82 10.80 4.79 1.87
CA ALA A 82 12.13 4.91 2.47
C ALA A 82 12.58 3.67 3.27
N VAL A 83 11.76 2.63 3.38
CA VAL A 83 12.14 1.38 4.07
C VAL A 83 13.30 0.74 3.30
N PRO A 84 14.43 0.44 3.95
CA PRO A 84 15.64 -0.04 3.26
C PRO A 84 15.56 -1.50 2.79
N GLY A 85 14.66 -2.27 3.38
CA GLY A 85 14.35 -3.64 2.98
C GLY A 85 13.27 -3.72 1.93
N LEU A 86 12.80 -4.93 1.62
CA LEU A 86 11.72 -5.16 0.68
C LEU A 86 10.37 -4.84 1.33
N SER A 87 9.58 -3.97 0.72
CA SER A 87 8.23 -3.62 1.17
C SER A 87 7.16 -4.24 0.28
N ILE A 88 6.16 -4.91 0.89
CA ILE A 88 5.13 -5.67 0.19
C ILE A 88 3.75 -5.25 0.69
N ALA A 89 2.89 -4.82 -0.22
CA ALA A 89 1.47 -4.66 0.04
C ALA A 89 0.74 -5.99 -0.25
N ALA A 90 0.29 -6.67 0.79
CA ALA A 90 -0.51 -7.89 0.70
C ALA A 90 -2.00 -7.52 0.76
N LEU A 91 -2.59 -7.30 -0.42
CA LEU A 91 -3.92 -6.72 -0.60
C LEU A 91 -4.99 -7.80 -0.47
N ASN A 92 -5.44 -8.02 0.76
CA ASN A 92 -6.45 -9.01 1.14
C ASN A 92 -7.87 -8.68 0.65
N GLY A 93 -8.04 -7.61 -0.10
CA GLY A 93 -9.31 -7.15 -0.63
C GLY A 93 -9.20 -5.79 -1.31
N THR A 94 -10.32 -5.10 -1.37
CA THR A 94 -10.43 -3.79 -2.03
C THR A 94 -9.45 -2.75 -1.45
N LEU A 95 -8.77 -2.05 -2.35
CA LEU A 95 -7.91 -0.91 -2.08
C LEU A 95 -8.50 0.35 -2.72
N ALA A 96 -8.83 1.36 -1.92
CA ALA A 96 -9.53 2.55 -2.42
C ALA A 96 -8.96 3.87 -1.88
N GLY A 97 -9.18 4.93 -2.64
CA GLY A 97 -8.90 6.31 -2.24
C GLY A 97 -7.45 6.56 -1.84
N GLY A 98 -7.23 7.39 -0.84
CA GLY A 98 -5.88 7.76 -0.36
C GLY A 98 -5.04 6.59 0.14
N ALA A 99 -5.66 5.47 0.53
CA ALA A 99 -4.93 4.25 0.88
C ALA A 99 -4.11 3.68 -0.31
N MET A 100 -4.43 4.07 -1.55
CA MET A 100 -3.64 3.71 -2.72
C MET A 100 -2.18 4.12 -2.56
N GLY A 101 -1.90 5.27 -1.94
CA GLY A 101 -0.54 5.77 -1.72
C GLY A 101 0.36 4.82 -0.94
N MET A 102 -0.19 4.09 0.04
CA MET A 102 0.57 3.06 0.78
C MET A 102 1.02 1.93 -0.15
N ALA A 103 0.11 1.41 -0.97
CA ALA A 103 0.41 0.30 -1.87
C ALA A 103 1.34 0.73 -3.02
N LEU A 104 1.17 1.95 -3.55
CA LEU A 104 2.06 2.52 -4.57
C LEU A 104 3.47 2.79 -4.05
N ALA A 105 3.61 3.01 -2.75
CA ALA A 105 4.91 3.23 -2.09
C ALA A 105 5.65 1.92 -1.76
N CYS A 106 4.95 0.78 -1.73
CA CYS A 106 5.58 -0.53 -1.58
C CYS A 106 6.32 -0.93 -2.87
N ASP A 107 7.34 -1.78 -2.72
CA ASP A 107 8.08 -2.35 -3.85
C ASP A 107 7.23 -3.36 -4.64
N ILE A 108 6.46 -4.20 -3.93
CA ILE A 108 5.66 -5.30 -4.50
C ILE A 108 4.22 -5.21 -3.98
N ARG A 109 3.26 -5.54 -4.84
CA ARG A 109 1.83 -5.62 -4.52
C ARG A 109 1.29 -6.98 -4.92
N LEU A 110 0.76 -7.72 -3.95
CA LEU A 110 0.08 -9.00 -4.16
C LEU A 110 -1.40 -8.79 -3.84
N ALA A 111 -2.30 -9.42 -4.56
CA ALA A 111 -3.72 -9.23 -4.31
C ALA A 111 -4.52 -10.55 -4.39
N VAL A 112 -5.67 -10.55 -3.74
CA VAL A 112 -6.64 -11.64 -3.87
C VAL A 112 -7.56 -11.42 -5.08
N PRO A 113 -8.19 -12.48 -5.65
CA PRO A 113 -8.99 -12.39 -6.88
C PRO A 113 -10.16 -11.41 -6.78
N GLN A 114 -10.77 -11.27 -5.60
CA GLN A 114 -11.91 -10.37 -5.36
C GLN A 114 -11.51 -8.91 -5.12
N ALA A 115 -10.22 -8.57 -5.04
CA ALA A 115 -9.75 -7.21 -4.84
C ALA A 115 -10.19 -6.29 -5.97
N LYS A 116 -10.53 -5.05 -5.61
CA LYS A 116 -10.83 -3.96 -6.54
C LYS A 116 -9.98 -2.75 -6.22
N PHE A 117 -9.62 -2.01 -7.25
CA PHE A 117 -8.71 -0.87 -7.14
C PHE A 117 -9.37 0.36 -7.74
N PHE A 118 -9.49 1.44 -6.97
CA PHE A 118 -10.03 2.69 -7.48
C PHE A 118 -9.59 3.89 -6.64
N TYR A 119 -9.44 5.03 -7.30
CA TYR A 119 -9.03 6.27 -6.65
C TYR A 119 -9.94 7.42 -7.12
N PRO A 120 -11.10 7.63 -6.47
CA PRO A 120 -12.18 8.47 -6.99
C PRO A 120 -11.96 9.97 -6.73
N VAL A 121 -10.74 10.48 -6.91
CA VAL A 121 -10.38 11.88 -6.62
C VAL A 121 -11.16 12.86 -7.48
N MET A 122 -11.32 12.58 -8.78
CA MET A 122 -12.09 13.45 -9.69
C MET A 122 -13.55 13.57 -9.24
N LYS A 123 -14.19 12.44 -8.89
CA LYS A 123 -15.58 12.43 -8.39
C LYS A 123 -15.74 13.16 -7.06
N ARG A 124 -14.69 13.16 -6.24
CA ARG A 124 -14.67 13.79 -4.92
C ARG A 124 -14.21 15.24 -4.94
N GLY A 125 -13.67 15.74 -6.06
CA GLY A 125 -13.17 17.10 -6.19
C GLY A 125 -11.84 17.36 -5.45
N PHE A 126 -11.03 16.32 -5.22
CA PHE A 126 -9.73 16.43 -4.59
C PHE A 126 -8.60 16.12 -5.58
N LEU A 127 -7.42 16.66 -5.34
CA LEU A 127 -6.20 16.19 -5.98
C LEU A 127 -5.73 14.91 -5.28
N PRO A 128 -5.13 13.95 -6.02
CA PRO A 128 -4.40 12.84 -5.38
C PRO A 128 -3.21 13.36 -4.61
N GLN A 129 -2.66 12.54 -3.70
CA GLN A 129 -1.43 12.90 -3.00
C GLN A 129 -0.29 13.12 -4.01
N PRO A 130 0.65 14.04 -3.75
CA PRO A 130 1.63 14.48 -4.75
C PRO A 130 2.45 13.36 -5.40
N SER A 131 2.86 12.35 -4.63
CA SER A 131 3.67 11.23 -5.14
C SER A 131 2.86 10.15 -5.87
N ASP A 132 1.54 10.04 -5.62
CA ASP A 132 0.72 8.92 -6.10
C ASP A 132 0.63 8.86 -7.63
N PRO A 133 0.37 9.96 -8.37
CA PRO A 133 0.30 9.91 -9.82
C PRO A 133 1.63 9.52 -10.47
N LEU A 134 2.76 9.95 -9.90
CA LEU A 134 4.09 9.62 -10.41
C LEU A 134 4.40 8.14 -10.20
N ARG A 135 4.20 7.62 -8.98
CA ARG A 135 4.37 6.20 -8.67
C ARG A 135 3.46 5.31 -9.52
N MET A 136 2.18 5.68 -9.62
CA MET A 136 1.23 4.94 -10.44
C MET A 136 1.64 4.96 -11.91
N SER A 137 2.05 6.12 -12.43
CA SER A 137 2.48 6.25 -13.83
C SER A 137 3.76 5.47 -14.13
N ALA A 138 4.68 5.36 -13.16
CA ALA A 138 5.86 4.51 -13.29
C ALA A 138 5.50 3.01 -13.42
N LEU A 139 4.44 2.57 -12.74
CA LEU A 139 3.98 1.17 -12.79
C LEU A 139 3.18 0.86 -14.05
N ILE A 140 2.17 1.69 -14.39
CA ILE A 140 1.14 1.35 -15.39
C ILE A 140 1.11 2.29 -16.59
N GLY A 141 1.96 3.29 -16.62
CA GLY A 141 2.02 4.32 -17.65
C GLY A 141 0.97 5.42 -17.48
N PRO A 142 1.16 6.59 -18.14
CA PRO A 142 0.34 7.77 -17.93
C PRO A 142 -1.11 7.63 -18.40
N ALA A 143 -1.36 6.84 -19.45
CA ALA A 143 -2.72 6.65 -19.97
C ALA A 143 -3.62 5.90 -18.97
N ARG A 144 -3.12 4.78 -18.41
CA ARG A 144 -3.85 3.98 -17.42
C ARG A 144 -3.98 4.72 -16.09
N THR A 145 -2.98 5.51 -15.70
CA THR A 145 -3.06 6.41 -14.55
C THR A 145 -4.21 7.40 -14.70
N LYS A 146 -4.35 8.05 -15.87
CA LYS A 146 -5.48 8.96 -16.16
C LYS A 146 -6.82 8.22 -16.19
N LEU A 147 -6.85 6.98 -16.69
CA LEU A 147 -8.05 6.14 -16.68
C LEU A 147 -8.59 5.95 -15.26
N ILE A 148 -7.71 5.75 -14.28
CA ILE A 148 -8.09 5.59 -12.86
C ILE A 148 -8.41 6.94 -12.23
N LEU A 149 -7.49 7.91 -12.30
CA LEU A 149 -7.60 9.16 -11.55
C LEU A 149 -8.60 10.14 -12.15
N MET A 150 -8.65 10.28 -13.48
CA MET A 150 -9.55 11.19 -14.17
C MET A 150 -10.82 10.49 -14.66
N GLY A 151 -10.67 9.28 -15.23
CA GLY A 151 -11.79 8.48 -15.71
C GLY A 151 -12.59 7.79 -14.62
N GLY A 152 -12.08 7.76 -13.38
CA GLY A 152 -12.75 7.19 -12.21
C GLY A 152 -13.00 5.68 -12.32
N GLN A 153 -12.23 4.99 -13.17
CA GLN A 153 -12.42 3.55 -13.38
C GLN A 153 -12.01 2.75 -12.17
N LYS A 154 -12.76 1.67 -11.94
CA LYS A 154 -12.46 0.64 -10.96
C LYS A 154 -11.87 -0.55 -11.69
N LEU A 155 -10.69 -1.00 -11.27
CA LEU A 155 -10.06 -2.19 -11.82
C LEU A 155 -10.40 -3.41 -10.97
N THR A 156 -10.60 -4.54 -11.63
CA THR A 156 -10.56 -5.87 -11.04
C THR A 156 -9.10 -6.27 -10.75
N ALA A 157 -8.88 -7.31 -9.96
CA ALA A 157 -7.54 -7.85 -9.72
C ALA A 157 -6.87 -8.31 -11.04
N GLN A 158 -7.64 -8.89 -11.96
CA GLN A 158 -7.12 -9.33 -13.24
C GLN A 158 -6.68 -8.15 -14.13
N GLU A 159 -7.48 -7.08 -14.20
CA GLU A 159 -7.09 -5.86 -14.93
C GLU A 159 -5.87 -5.18 -14.28
N ALA A 160 -5.81 -5.13 -12.95
CA ALA A 160 -4.68 -4.59 -12.22
C ALA A 160 -3.39 -5.37 -12.52
N LEU A 161 -3.46 -6.70 -12.60
CA LEU A 161 -2.35 -7.56 -13.01
C LEU A 161 -1.93 -7.29 -14.47
N GLN A 162 -2.90 -7.25 -15.40
CA GLN A 162 -2.62 -6.97 -16.82
C GLN A 162 -2.02 -5.57 -17.04
N PHE A 163 -2.38 -4.61 -16.20
CA PHE A 163 -1.83 -3.26 -16.28
C PHE A 163 -0.44 -3.14 -15.67
N GLY A 164 -0.04 -4.08 -14.80
CA GLY A 164 1.19 -4.03 -14.02
C GLY A 164 1.05 -3.20 -12.73
N LEU A 165 -0.19 -2.98 -12.26
CA LEU A 165 -0.42 -2.32 -10.97
C LEU A 165 -0.14 -3.25 -9.80
N ILE A 166 -0.30 -4.55 -9.99
CA ILE A 166 0.03 -5.61 -9.04
C ILE A 166 0.86 -6.70 -9.72
N GLU A 167 1.66 -7.42 -8.95
CA GLU A 167 2.59 -8.43 -9.46
C GLU A 167 2.01 -9.84 -9.48
N ARG A 168 1.06 -10.16 -8.58
CA ARG A 168 0.41 -11.49 -8.53
C ARG A 168 -1.03 -11.40 -8.02
N VAL A 169 -1.85 -12.35 -8.48
CA VAL A 169 -3.16 -12.67 -7.90
C VAL A 169 -3.05 -14.04 -7.23
N LEU A 170 -3.38 -14.12 -5.94
CA LEU A 170 -3.21 -15.28 -5.08
C LEU A 170 -4.50 -15.56 -4.32
N GLN A 171 -4.76 -16.83 -3.99
CA GLN A 171 -5.89 -17.17 -3.12
C GLN A 171 -5.70 -16.53 -1.72
N PRO A 172 -6.79 -16.16 -1.03
CA PRO A 172 -6.70 -15.48 0.27
C PRO A 172 -5.82 -16.22 1.29
N GLU A 173 -5.90 -17.54 1.34
CA GLU A 173 -5.12 -18.42 2.23
C GLU A 173 -3.62 -18.39 1.93
N ASP A 174 -3.23 -18.12 0.69
CA ASP A 174 -1.83 -18.12 0.24
C ASP A 174 -1.17 -16.73 0.30
N LEU A 175 -1.96 -15.67 0.45
CA LEU A 175 -1.50 -14.29 0.27
C LEU A 175 -0.35 -13.92 1.20
N LEU A 176 -0.50 -14.12 2.50
CA LEU A 176 0.52 -13.75 3.49
C LEU A 176 1.73 -14.67 3.41
N LEU A 177 1.53 -15.96 3.26
CA LEU A 177 2.63 -16.91 3.10
C LEU A 177 3.50 -16.57 1.88
N ASN A 178 2.89 -16.22 0.75
CA ASN A 178 3.64 -15.78 -0.42
C ASN A 178 4.40 -14.47 -0.18
N ALA A 179 3.79 -13.50 0.52
CA ALA A 179 4.47 -12.26 0.86
C ALA A 179 5.71 -12.52 1.75
N GLU A 180 5.58 -13.37 2.75
CA GLU A 180 6.67 -13.78 3.65
C GLU A 180 7.77 -14.53 2.88
N ASN A 181 7.41 -15.46 2.01
CA ASN A 181 8.35 -16.20 1.15
C ASN A 181 9.13 -15.27 0.20
N ILE A 182 8.47 -14.27 -0.39
CA ILE A 182 9.14 -13.27 -1.26
C ILE A 182 10.15 -12.44 -0.45
N ALA A 183 9.84 -12.11 0.79
CA ALA A 183 10.72 -11.33 1.65
C ALA A 183 11.91 -12.15 2.21
N SER A 184 11.84 -13.49 2.21
CA SER A 184 12.76 -14.38 2.91
C SER A 184 14.23 -14.18 2.52
N ASP A 185 14.53 -14.09 1.23
CA ASP A 185 15.90 -13.90 0.74
C ASP A 185 16.46 -12.52 1.15
N THR A 186 15.63 -11.47 1.12
CA THR A 186 16.02 -10.14 1.59
C THR A 186 16.30 -10.14 3.10
N ILE A 187 15.51 -10.89 3.87
CA ILE A 187 15.71 -11.05 5.31
C ILE A 187 16.99 -11.84 5.60
N ALA A 188 17.29 -12.88 4.84
CA ALA A 188 18.49 -13.69 4.99
C ALA A 188 19.77 -13.01 4.52
N ALA A 189 19.69 -12.15 3.49
CA ALA A 189 20.86 -11.44 2.92
C ALA A 189 21.44 -10.40 3.90
N SER A 190 22.64 -9.90 3.66
CA SER A 190 23.15 -8.75 4.41
C SER A 190 22.38 -7.47 4.06
N PRO A 191 22.18 -6.54 5.04
CA PRO A 191 21.51 -5.27 4.76
C PRO A 191 22.18 -4.43 3.67
N GLU A 192 23.48 -4.57 3.50
CA GLU A 192 24.26 -3.88 2.48
C GLU A 192 23.89 -4.37 1.07
N ILE A 193 23.83 -5.68 0.88
CA ILE A 193 23.47 -6.29 -0.41
C ILE A 193 22.01 -5.94 -0.76
N ALA A 194 21.10 -6.06 0.19
CA ALA A 194 19.69 -5.71 -0.04
C ALA A 194 19.53 -4.25 -0.48
N ARG A 195 20.20 -3.31 0.20
CA ARG A 195 20.20 -1.89 -0.19
C ARG A 195 20.86 -1.65 -1.54
N GLY A 196 21.97 -2.34 -1.83
CA GLY A 196 22.65 -2.23 -3.11
C GLY A 196 21.75 -2.65 -4.26
N ILE A 197 21.09 -3.80 -4.17
CA ILE A 197 20.14 -4.27 -5.17
C ILE A 197 18.96 -3.28 -5.32
N ARG A 198 18.37 -2.81 -4.22
CA ARG A 198 17.30 -1.81 -4.26
C ARG A 198 17.72 -0.55 -5.03
N THR A 199 18.90 -0.01 -4.74
CA THR A 199 19.44 1.18 -5.44
C THR A 199 19.63 0.94 -6.93
N LEU A 200 20.02 -0.27 -7.35
CA LEU A 200 20.21 -0.62 -8.76
C LEU A 200 18.86 -0.83 -9.49
N CYS A 201 17.81 -1.17 -8.79
CA CYS A 201 16.47 -1.35 -9.37
C CYS A 201 15.70 -0.03 -9.56
N GLY A 202 16.11 1.06 -8.94
CA GLY A 202 15.50 2.40 -9.08
C GLY A 202 14.96 2.98 -7.78
#